data_4a40d8395e50cdd88205262332b4fba1
#
_entry.id   4a40d8395e50cdd88205262332b4fba1
#
_cell.length_a   1.000
_cell.length_b   1.000
_cell.length_c   1.000
_cell.angle_alpha   90.00
_cell.angle_beta   90.00
_cell.angle_gamma   90.00
#
_symmetry.space_group_name_H-M   'P 1'
#
loop_
_entity.id
_entity.type
_entity.pdbx_description
1 polymer ?
#
loop_
_entity_poly.entity_id
_entity_poly.type
_entity_poly.pdbx_seq_one_letter_code
_entity_poly.pdbx_strand_id
1 'polypeptide(L)'
;MLSLKHLPVSSFNENLAYLHKDCVAYKVDDINALTKIEIHGGVKTVYAFLQVVDDAKLVKPTEIALNNEAFEQINLPEGANISISLSTPPPSLASVKRKIAGNILSSGEYSSIINDITARRYSNMDIASFLVASGSFMSAPEVLALTEALVGDNVFHWDNEGIVVDHHCLGGVPGNKTDIIITAIVGAYGLPMPKTSARSLTSCAGVADTMSVLANVDLDDRTFRSLVKENRAAIACYDGLNIAEASKLISSVERQIGLIQQEHIASSILAIKLAAGVTHLLIDIPVGPKSRIKSTNEAMRLRKLIEYVGDMLSMEIDVVITDGSEPIGNGVGAVLEARDVMKVLRNKEDAPQDLLEKSLFLAGRLLEFDPKLRGGQGYHVAKEILTSGRALEVMNRIIHAQGKAPQPQLGHLTRDIISNVNGVVEAIDNSVSYTHLRAHETDQYLV
;
A
#
# COMPACT_ATOMS: atom_id res chain seq x y z
N MET A 1 -38.53 -11.09 -3.89
CA MET A 1 -37.70 -10.05 -3.25
C MET A 1 -37.38 -10.52 -1.85
N LEU A 2 -36.18 -10.28 -1.39
CA LEU A 2 -35.70 -10.63 -0.06
C LEU A 2 -35.45 -9.36 0.75
N SER A 3 -35.59 -9.47 2.07
CA SER A 3 -35.28 -8.38 2.99
C SER A 3 -33.77 -8.38 3.28
N LEU A 4 -33.12 -7.23 3.14
CA LEU A 4 -31.70 -7.05 3.41
C LEU A 4 -31.41 -7.11 4.90
N LYS A 5 -30.39 -7.88 5.28
CA LYS A 5 -29.86 -7.96 6.63
C LYS A 5 -28.36 -7.71 6.63
N HIS A 6 -27.86 -7.00 7.62
CA HIS A 6 -26.42 -6.86 7.86
C HIS A 6 -25.94 -8.00 8.76
N LEU A 7 -24.90 -8.71 8.34
CA LEU A 7 -24.18 -9.67 9.16
C LEU A 7 -22.79 -9.11 9.44
N PRO A 8 -22.45 -8.70 10.68
CA PRO A 8 -21.20 -8.03 11.00
C PRO A 8 -20.02 -9.01 11.02
N VAL A 9 -19.69 -9.54 9.84
CA VAL A 9 -18.55 -10.41 9.58
C VAL A 9 -17.70 -9.78 8.50
N SER A 10 -16.39 -9.70 8.70
CA SER A 10 -15.44 -9.27 7.68
C SER A 10 -14.77 -10.48 7.03
N SER A 11 -14.59 -10.43 5.73
CA SER A 11 -13.98 -11.48 4.91
C SER A 11 -12.75 -11.00 4.13
N PHE A 12 -12.06 -9.99 4.63
CA PHE A 12 -10.83 -9.46 4.02
C PHE A 12 -10.99 -9.10 2.54
N ASN A 13 -11.92 -8.18 2.26
CA ASN A 13 -12.21 -7.65 0.92
C ASN A 13 -13.00 -8.59 -0.01
N GLU A 14 -13.51 -9.71 0.45
CA GLU A 14 -14.42 -10.54 -0.34
C GLU A 14 -15.88 -10.25 0.02
N ASN A 15 -16.72 -10.05 -1.01
CA ASN A 15 -18.15 -9.86 -0.78
C ASN A 15 -18.82 -11.21 -0.59
N LEU A 16 -19.48 -11.39 0.54
CA LEU A 16 -20.24 -12.61 0.86
C LEU A 16 -21.73 -12.28 1.07
N ALA A 17 -22.57 -13.15 0.54
CA ALA A 17 -24.01 -13.11 0.73
C ALA A 17 -24.47 -14.44 1.31
N TYR A 18 -25.39 -14.40 2.25
CA TYR A 18 -25.89 -15.57 2.97
C TYR A 18 -27.38 -15.74 2.72
N LEU A 19 -27.80 -16.93 2.28
CA LEU A 19 -29.20 -17.33 2.15
C LEU A 19 -29.48 -18.53 3.04
N HIS A 20 -30.68 -18.54 3.61
CA HIS A 20 -31.18 -19.76 4.29
C HIS A 20 -31.44 -20.87 3.27
N LYS A 21 -31.14 -22.14 3.60
CA LYS A 21 -31.39 -23.28 2.72
C LYS A 21 -32.83 -23.36 2.22
N ASP A 22 -33.81 -23.01 3.09
CA ASP A 22 -35.24 -22.99 2.77
C ASP A 22 -35.69 -21.59 2.30
N CYS A 23 -34.85 -20.87 1.54
CA CYS A 23 -35.18 -19.55 1.03
C CYS A 23 -36.45 -19.60 0.17
N VAL A 24 -37.42 -18.72 0.50
CA VAL A 24 -38.75 -18.71 -0.15
C VAL A 24 -38.73 -18.15 -1.59
N ALA A 25 -37.73 -17.34 -1.91
CA ALA A 25 -37.64 -16.65 -3.20
C ALA A 25 -36.78 -17.37 -4.23
N TYR A 26 -35.88 -18.26 -3.80
CA TYR A 26 -34.91 -18.94 -4.64
C TYR A 26 -34.68 -20.37 -4.17
N LYS A 27 -34.68 -21.33 -5.08
CA LYS A 27 -34.28 -22.69 -4.78
C LYS A 27 -32.77 -22.75 -4.65
N VAL A 28 -32.30 -22.87 -3.43
CA VAL A 28 -30.85 -22.88 -3.12
C VAL A 28 -30.17 -24.10 -3.71
N ASP A 29 -30.90 -25.23 -3.90
CA ASP A 29 -30.39 -26.43 -4.57
C ASP A 29 -30.06 -26.21 -6.06
N ASP A 30 -30.69 -25.21 -6.71
CA ASP A 30 -30.40 -24.82 -8.09
C ASP A 30 -29.18 -23.87 -8.17
N ILE A 31 -28.71 -23.37 -7.02
CA ILE A 31 -27.59 -22.47 -6.90
C ILE A 31 -26.50 -23.18 -6.09
N ASN A 32 -25.48 -23.69 -6.75
CA ASN A 32 -24.36 -24.32 -6.06
C ASN A 32 -23.71 -23.35 -5.07
N ALA A 33 -23.37 -23.84 -3.87
CA ALA A 33 -22.55 -23.08 -2.92
C ALA A 33 -21.27 -22.57 -3.62
N LEU A 34 -20.83 -21.36 -3.27
CA LEU A 34 -19.73 -20.63 -3.92
C LEU A 34 -20.06 -20.07 -5.32
N THR A 35 -21.30 -20.09 -5.76
CA THR A 35 -21.71 -19.40 -6.98
C THR A 35 -21.71 -17.89 -6.73
N LYS A 36 -21.21 -17.15 -7.68
CA LYS A 36 -21.27 -15.69 -7.64
C LYS A 36 -22.65 -15.21 -8.06
N ILE A 37 -23.22 -14.34 -7.27
CA ILE A 37 -24.55 -13.74 -7.51
C ILE A 37 -24.43 -12.24 -7.67
N GLU A 38 -25.38 -11.68 -8.41
CA GLU A 38 -25.62 -10.23 -8.52
C GLU A 38 -26.76 -9.87 -7.57
N ILE A 39 -26.51 -8.89 -6.72
CA ILE A 39 -27.46 -8.39 -5.73
C ILE A 39 -27.90 -7.01 -6.19
N HIS A 40 -29.19 -6.89 -6.54
CA HIS A 40 -29.75 -5.67 -7.06
C HIS A 40 -30.55 -4.94 -5.99
N GLY A 41 -30.10 -3.75 -5.63
CA GLY A 41 -30.75 -2.86 -4.67
C GLY A 41 -30.89 -1.44 -5.24
N GLY A 42 -32.09 -1.05 -5.64
CA GLY A 42 -32.31 0.24 -6.30
C GLY A 42 -31.54 0.36 -7.62
N VAL A 43 -30.63 1.33 -7.69
CA VAL A 43 -29.76 1.55 -8.87
C VAL A 43 -28.42 0.84 -8.77
N LYS A 44 -28.11 0.23 -7.63
CA LYS A 44 -26.83 -0.43 -7.38
C LYS A 44 -26.90 -1.93 -7.59
N THR A 45 -25.83 -2.48 -8.12
CA THR A 45 -25.58 -3.92 -8.21
C THR A 45 -24.28 -4.24 -7.49
N VAL A 46 -24.32 -5.23 -6.60
CA VAL A 46 -23.16 -5.73 -5.87
C VAL A 46 -22.96 -7.20 -6.22
N TYR A 47 -21.73 -7.59 -6.48
CA TYR A 47 -21.35 -8.99 -6.73
C TYR A 47 -20.87 -9.62 -5.43
N ALA A 48 -21.39 -10.79 -5.10
CA ALA A 48 -21.01 -11.52 -3.88
C ALA A 48 -21.02 -13.05 -4.09
N PHE A 49 -20.22 -13.77 -3.29
CA PHE A 49 -20.29 -15.24 -3.24
C PHE A 49 -21.40 -15.68 -2.30
N LEU A 50 -22.22 -16.59 -2.82
CA LEU A 50 -23.32 -17.15 -2.03
C LEU A 50 -22.80 -18.18 -1.03
N GLN A 51 -23.22 -18.03 0.21
CA GLN A 51 -23.06 -18.98 1.30
C GLN A 51 -24.46 -19.46 1.74
N VAL A 52 -24.59 -20.75 2.02
CA VAL A 52 -25.85 -21.33 2.48
C VAL A 52 -25.81 -21.48 4.00
N VAL A 53 -26.87 -21.06 4.67
CA VAL A 53 -27.02 -21.08 6.12
C VAL A 53 -28.20 -21.98 6.52
N ASP A 54 -28.00 -22.84 7.52
CA ASP A 54 -29.02 -23.73 8.07
C ASP A 54 -29.76 -23.15 9.28
N ASP A 55 -29.21 -22.10 9.93
CA ASP A 55 -29.77 -21.52 11.13
C ASP A 55 -30.61 -20.28 10.81
N ALA A 56 -31.93 -20.41 10.95
CA ALA A 56 -32.87 -19.29 10.76
C ALA A 56 -32.71 -18.14 11.77
N LYS A 57 -31.93 -18.32 12.85
CA LYS A 57 -31.58 -17.21 13.77
C LYS A 57 -30.55 -16.29 13.13
N LEU A 58 -29.67 -16.82 12.30
CA LEU A 58 -28.68 -16.03 11.55
C LEU A 58 -29.32 -15.36 10.35
N VAL A 59 -30.01 -16.12 9.49
CA VAL A 59 -30.67 -15.61 8.28
C VAL A 59 -32.00 -16.32 8.11
N LYS A 60 -33.12 -15.58 8.09
CA LYS A 60 -34.45 -16.17 7.89
C LYS A 60 -34.65 -16.53 6.41
N PRO A 61 -35.58 -17.48 6.11
CA PRO A 61 -35.93 -17.84 4.75
C PRO A 61 -36.38 -16.71 3.82
N THR A 62 -36.80 -15.56 4.41
CA THR A 62 -37.25 -14.37 3.68
C THR A 62 -36.16 -13.28 3.59
N GLU A 63 -34.98 -13.55 4.13
CA GLU A 63 -33.88 -12.57 4.22
C GLU A 63 -32.71 -13.00 3.32
N ILE A 64 -31.91 -12.02 2.94
CA ILE A 64 -30.54 -12.19 2.50
C ILE A 64 -29.63 -11.37 3.40
N ALA A 65 -28.61 -11.98 3.97
CA ALA A 65 -27.63 -11.26 4.76
C ALA A 65 -26.36 -10.99 3.95
N LEU A 66 -25.77 -9.83 4.15
CA LEU A 66 -24.51 -9.42 3.54
C LEU A 66 -23.47 -9.18 4.64
N ASN A 67 -22.22 -9.58 4.36
CA ASN A 67 -21.09 -9.22 5.21
C ASN A 67 -20.80 -7.72 5.17
N ASN A 68 -19.85 -7.24 5.99
CA ASN A 68 -19.51 -5.82 6.08
C ASN A 68 -19.22 -5.22 4.70
N GLU A 69 -18.36 -5.86 3.92
CA GLU A 69 -17.88 -5.36 2.64
C GLU A 69 -19.01 -5.22 1.59
N ALA A 70 -19.87 -6.23 1.47
CA ALA A 70 -20.99 -6.20 0.54
C ALA A 70 -22.10 -5.24 1.01
N PHE A 71 -22.33 -5.15 2.33
CA PHE A 71 -23.34 -4.27 2.90
C PHE A 71 -22.97 -2.79 2.73
N GLU A 72 -21.71 -2.43 2.95
CA GLU A 72 -21.20 -1.07 2.70
C GLU A 72 -21.32 -0.68 1.22
N GLN A 73 -20.99 -1.61 0.30
CA GLN A 73 -21.07 -1.34 -1.13
C GLN A 73 -22.50 -1.12 -1.61
N ILE A 74 -23.46 -1.92 -1.17
CA ILE A 74 -24.86 -1.73 -1.57
C ILE A 74 -25.42 -0.42 -0.99
N ASN A 75 -24.95 -0.03 0.19
CA ASN A 75 -25.31 1.22 0.87
C ASN A 75 -26.83 1.43 0.98
N LEU A 76 -27.52 0.42 1.44
CA LEU A 76 -28.97 0.44 1.70
C LEU A 76 -29.23 0.13 3.18
N PRO A 77 -30.33 0.62 3.75
CA PRO A 77 -30.69 0.30 5.12
C PRO A 77 -31.12 -1.18 5.26
N GLU A 78 -30.95 -1.74 6.44
CA GLU A 78 -31.54 -3.04 6.78
C GLU A 78 -33.05 -3.04 6.53
N GLY A 79 -33.59 -4.17 6.09
CA GLY A 79 -34.98 -4.31 5.71
C GLY A 79 -35.31 -3.86 4.28
N ALA A 80 -34.37 -3.25 3.56
CA ALA A 80 -34.57 -2.89 2.16
C ALA A 80 -34.87 -4.11 1.31
N ASN A 81 -35.76 -3.94 0.32
CA ASN A 81 -36.11 -5.00 -0.64
C ASN A 81 -35.03 -5.13 -1.73
N ILE A 82 -34.47 -6.31 -1.87
CA ILE A 82 -33.49 -6.63 -2.90
C ILE A 82 -33.87 -7.87 -3.68
N SER A 83 -33.33 -7.96 -4.90
CA SER A 83 -33.41 -9.16 -5.74
C SER A 83 -32.02 -9.67 -6.07
N ILE A 84 -31.92 -10.95 -6.37
CA ILE A 84 -30.68 -11.59 -6.78
C ILE A 84 -30.83 -12.27 -8.12
N SER A 85 -29.73 -12.35 -8.86
CA SER A 85 -29.58 -13.16 -10.07
C SER A 85 -28.23 -13.86 -10.08
N LEU A 86 -28.12 -14.92 -10.88
CA LEU A 86 -26.81 -15.55 -11.10
C LEU A 86 -25.91 -14.58 -11.88
N SER A 87 -24.68 -14.44 -11.40
CA SER A 87 -23.69 -13.63 -12.10
C SER A 87 -23.11 -14.41 -13.29
N THR A 88 -23.06 -13.76 -14.44
CA THR A 88 -22.34 -14.31 -15.60
C THR A 88 -20.83 -14.03 -15.44
N PRO A 89 -19.96 -15.02 -15.72
CA PRO A 89 -18.52 -14.78 -15.70
C PRO A 89 -18.14 -13.60 -16.60
N PRO A 90 -17.28 -12.69 -16.13
CA PRO A 90 -16.88 -11.55 -16.93
C PRO A 90 -16.12 -11.98 -18.20
N PRO A 91 -16.38 -11.36 -19.36
CA PRO A 91 -15.71 -11.72 -20.61
C PRO A 91 -14.18 -11.62 -20.54
N SER A 92 -13.65 -10.74 -19.70
CA SER A 92 -12.20 -10.55 -19.47
C SER A 92 -11.49 -11.79 -18.91
N LEU A 93 -12.21 -12.75 -18.31
CA LEU A 93 -11.64 -14.06 -17.93
C LEU A 93 -11.10 -14.86 -19.12
N ALA A 94 -11.58 -14.60 -20.33
CA ALA A 94 -11.00 -15.19 -21.53
C ALA A 94 -9.55 -14.71 -21.75
N SER A 95 -9.26 -13.43 -21.45
CA SER A 95 -7.90 -12.89 -21.53
C SER A 95 -7.00 -13.48 -20.44
N VAL A 96 -7.50 -13.73 -19.23
CA VAL A 96 -6.74 -14.45 -18.20
C VAL A 96 -6.37 -15.85 -18.69
N LYS A 97 -7.32 -16.59 -19.29
CA LYS A 97 -7.04 -17.92 -19.87
C LYS A 97 -6.02 -17.87 -21.00
N ARG A 98 -6.05 -16.82 -21.83
CA ARG A 98 -5.02 -16.57 -22.85
C ARG A 98 -3.65 -16.32 -22.22
N LYS A 99 -3.59 -15.54 -21.13
CA LYS A 99 -2.33 -15.30 -20.40
C LYS A 99 -1.78 -16.59 -19.80
N ILE A 100 -2.63 -17.44 -19.20
CA ILE A 100 -2.25 -18.78 -18.70
C ILE A 100 -1.66 -19.64 -19.82
N ALA A 101 -2.17 -19.51 -21.06
CA ALA A 101 -1.66 -20.21 -22.24
C ALA A 101 -0.37 -19.57 -22.81
N GLY A 102 0.24 -18.56 -22.14
CA GLY A 102 1.49 -17.91 -22.53
C GLY A 102 1.35 -16.80 -23.58
N ASN A 103 0.14 -16.31 -23.84
CA ASN A 103 -0.05 -15.23 -24.80
C ASN A 103 0.25 -13.86 -24.16
N ILE A 104 0.70 -12.93 -25.02
CA ILE A 104 0.83 -11.51 -24.67
C ILE A 104 -0.57 -10.89 -24.74
N LEU A 105 -0.90 -10.06 -23.73
CA LEU A 105 -2.14 -9.32 -23.67
C LEU A 105 -1.96 -7.88 -24.13
N SER A 106 -2.98 -7.34 -24.77
CA SER A 106 -3.06 -5.94 -25.18
C SER A 106 -3.46 -5.03 -23.99
N SER A 107 -3.24 -3.71 -24.13
CA SER A 107 -3.67 -2.70 -23.14
C SER A 107 -5.17 -2.77 -22.86
N GLY A 108 -6.01 -2.95 -23.90
CA GLY A 108 -7.46 -3.10 -23.72
C GLY A 108 -7.86 -4.35 -22.93
N GLU A 109 -7.11 -5.45 -23.04
CA GLU A 109 -7.34 -6.65 -22.24
C GLU A 109 -6.96 -6.43 -20.77
N TYR A 110 -5.81 -5.78 -20.49
CA TYR A 110 -5.45 -5.38 -19.12
C TYR A 110 -6.50 -4.45 -18.51
N SER A 111 -6.94 -3.41 -19.24
CA SER A 111 -7.98 -2.51 -18.79
C SER A 111 -9.28 -3.24 -18.46
N SER A 112 -9.70 -4.19 -19.31
CA SER A 112 -10.91 -5.00 -19.06
C SER A 112 -10.77 -5.88 -17.82
N ILE A 113 -9.61 -6.52 -17.61
CA ILE A 113 -9.34 -7.34 -16.42
C ILE A 113 -9.39 -6.47 -15.16
N ILE A 114 -8.69 -5.35 -15.16
CA ILE A 114 -8.60 -4.47 -13.99
C ILE A 114 -9.96 -3.84 -13.67
N ASN A 115 -10.74 -3.43 -14.67
CA ASN A 115 -12.10 -2.93 -14.47
C ASN A 115 -13.01 -3.98 -13.84
N ASP A 116 -12.95 -5.25 -14.29
CA ASP A 116 -13.73 -6.33 -13.69
C ASP A 116 -13.26 -6.70 -12.28
N ILE A 117 -11.95 -6.56 -11.96
CA ILE A 117 -11.43 -6.69 -10.59
C ILE A 117 -11.98 -5.56 -9.71
N THR A 118 -11.88 -4.31 -10.16
CA THR A 118 -12.38 -3.12 -9.42
C THR A 118 -13.88 -3.23 -9.17
N ALA A 119 -14.64 -3.69 -10.17
CA ALA A 119 -16.07 -3.96 -10.04
C ALA A 119 -16.42 -5.19 -9.18
N ARG A 120 -15.41 -5.85 -8.58
CA ARG A 120 -15.60 -7.07 -7.75
C ARG A 120 -16.22 -8.24 -8.51
N ARG A 121 -16.09 -8.28 -9.83
CA ARG A 121 -16.60 -9.38 -10.67
C ARG A 121 -15.68 -10.61 -10.64
N TYR A 122 -14.41 -10.45 -10.26
CA TYR A 122 -13.44 -11.54 -10.08
C TYR A 122 -13.52 -12.11 -8.67
N SER A 123 -13.30 -13.43 -8.55
CA SER A 123 -13.00 -14.09 -7.28
C SER A 123 -11.54 -13.91 -6.91
N ASN A 124 -11.19 -14.15 -5.64
CA ASN A 124 -9.78 -14.22 -5.24
C ASN A 124 -9.02 -15.30 -6.02
N MET A 125 -9.68 -16.40 -6.41
CA MET A 125 -9.09 -17.42 -7.28
C MET A 125 -8.84 -16.92 -8.71
N ASP A 126 -9.74 -16.13 -9.28
CA ASP A 126 -9.55 -15.53 -10.61
C ASP A 126 -8.38 -14.53 -10.58
N ILE A 127 -8.31 -13.69 -9.54
CA ILE A 127 -7.21 -12.75 -9.33
C ILE A 127 -5.90 -13.52 -9.14
N ALA A 128 -5.87 -14.56 -8.31
CA ALA A 128 -4.69 -15.39 -8.13
C ALA A 128 -4.23 -16.04 -9.44
N SER A 129 -5.16 -16.53 -10.25
CA SER A 129 -4.87 -17.11 -11.56
C SER A 129 -4.25 -16.09 -12.51
N PHE A 130 -4.77 -14.86 -12.53
CA PHE A 130 -4.20 -13.75 -13.28
C PHE A 130 -2.78 -13.40 -12.80
N LEU A 131 -2.59 -13.30 -11.49
CA LEU A 131 -1.30 -13.00 -10.88
C LEU A 131 -0.23 -14.05 -11.20
N VAL A 132 -0.56 -15.32 -11.03
CA VAL A 132 0.37 -16.42 -11.35
C VAL A 132 0.70 -16.45 -12.83
N ALA A 133 -0.29 -16.28 -13.71
CA ALA A 133 -0.08 -16.30 -15.15
C ALA A 133 0.77 -15.12 -15.63
N SER A 134 0.48 -13.90 -15.17
CA SER A 134 1.27 -12.72 -15.51
C SER A 134 2.66 -12.77 -14.93
N GLY A 135 2.79 -13.34 -13.75
CA GLY A 135 4.08 -13.46 -13.10
C GLY A 135 5.07 -14.43 -13.72
N SER A 136 4.59 -15.39 -14.47
CA SER A 136 5.48 -16.31 -15.19
C SER A 136 6.20 -15.62 -16.35
N PHE A 137 5.57 -14.65 -16.98
CA PHE A 137 6.13 -13.86 -18.08
C PHE A 137 5.30 -12.59 -18.33
N MET A 138 5.92 -11.43 -18.15
CA MET A 138 5.42 -10.13 -18.61
C MET A 138 6.48 -9.39 -19.40
N SER A 139 6.10 -8.92 -20.58
CA SER A 139 6.94 -7.99 -21.36
C SER A 139 6.84 -6.57 -20.79
N ALA A 140 7.84 -5.72 -21.04
CA ALA A 140 7.80 -4.33 -20.57
C ALA A 140 6.56 -3.54 -21.07
N PRO A 141 6.08 -3.71 -22.32
CA PRO A 141 4.79 -3.15 -22.75
C PRO A 141 3.58 -3.66 -21.97
N GLU A 142 3.58 -4.91 -21.51
CA GLU A 142 2.50 -5.43 -20.65
C GLU A 142 2.55 -4.82 -19.24
N VAL A 143 3.75 -4.59 -18.69
CA VAL A 143 3.93 -3.88 -17.42
C VAL A 143 3.41 -2.45 -17.53
N LEU A 144 3.69 -1.76 -18.63
CA LEU A 144 3.11 -0.45 -18.92
C LEU A 144 1.59 -0.51 -18.97
N ALA A 145 1.02 -1.43 -19.74
CA ALA A 145 -0.42 -1.58 -19.90
C ALA A 145 -1.13 -1.91 -18.56
N LEU A 146 -0.52 -2.75 -17.74
CA LEU A 146 -1.01 -3.03 -16.39
C LEU A 146 -0.93 -1.80 -15.50
N THR A 147 0.17 -1.03 -15.57
CA THR A 147 0.32 0.20 -14.78
C THR A 147 -0.76 1.21 -15.13
N GLU A 148 -0.96 1.48 -16.43
CA GLU A 148 -2.02 2.38 -16.92
C GLU A 148 -3.42 1.94 -16.41
N ALA A 149 -3.72 0.66 -16.52
CA ALA A 149 -5.00 0.12 -16.06
C ALA A 149 -5.18 0.26 -14.53
N LEU A 150 -4.11 0.08 -13.75
CA LEU A 150 -4.14 0.18 -12.28
C LEU A 150 -4.28 1.61 -11.76
N VAL A 151 -3.88 2.64 -12.52
CA VAL A 151 -4.06 4.06 -12.12
C VAL A 151 -5.53 4.35 -11.85
N GLY A 152 -6.43 3.83 -12.70
CA GLY A 152 -7.87 4.08 -12.60
C GLY A 152 -8.25 5.49 -12.99
N ASP A 153 -9.50 5.87 -12.70
CA ASP A 153 -10.07 7.15 -13.14
C ASP A 153 -9.81 8.30 -12.15
N ASN A 154 -9.51 7.99 -10.89
CA ASN A 154 -9.31 9.01 -9.86
C ASN A 154 -7.83 9.35 -9.71
N VAL A 155 -7.41 10.41 -10.38
CA VAL A 155 -6.04 10.94 -10.32
C VAL A 155 -6.06 12.31 -9.65
N PHE A 156 -5.20 12.50 -8.66
CA PHE A 156 -5.05 13.80 -8.03
C PHE A 156 -4.30 14.78 -8.93
N HIS A 157 -4.82 15.98 -9.02
CA HIS A 157 -4.18 17.09 -9.73
C HIS A 157 -3.77 18.17 -8.74
N TRP A 158 -2.55 18.67 -8.89
CA TRP A 158 -1.96 19.72 -8.06
C TRP A 158 -1.86 20.99 -8.89
N ASP A 159 -2.82 21.90 -8.71
CA ASP A 159 -2.92 23.10 -9.51
C ASP A 159 -1.66 23.97 -9.38
N ASN A 160 -1.09 24.40 -10.51
CA ASN A 160 0.09 25.26 -10.64
C ASN A 160 1.41 24.66 -10.10
N GLU A 161 1.46 23.34 -9.85
CA GLU A 161 2.68 22.67 -9.44
C GLU A 161 3.31 21.94 -10.63
N GLY A 162 4.49 22.38 -11.05
CA GLY A 162 5.23 21.71 -12.13
C GLY A 162 6.00 20.48 -11.64
N ILE A 163 6.42 20.51 -10.37
CA ILE A 163 7.22 19.45 -9.74
C ILE A 163 6.49 18.98 -8.49
N VAL A 164 5.98 17.76 -8.53
CA VAL A 164 5.36 17.06 -7.38
C VAL A 164 6.16 15.80 -7.14
N VAL A 165 6.77 15.69 -5.97
CA VAL A 165 7.73 14.62 -5.70
C VAL A 165 7.18 13.57 -4.74
N ASP A 166 7.68 12.34 -4.85
CA ASP A 166 7.54 11.33 -3.82
C ASP A 166 8.78 10.42 -3.80
N HIS A 167 8.94 9.68 -2.73
CA HIS A 167 9.96 8.66 -2.55
C HIS A 167 9.32 7.30 -2.31
N HIS A 168 9.92 6.24 -2.81
CA HIS A 168 9.51 4.87 -2.52
C HIS A 168 10.71 3.96 -2.28
N CYS A 169 10.74 3.31 -1.12
CA CYS A 169 11.75 2.31 -0.83
C CYS A 169 11.22 0.90 -1.10
N LEU A 170 11.92 0.15 -1.95
CA LEU A 170 11.58 -1.25 -2.29
C LEU A 170 12.07 -2.29 -1.29
N GLY A 171 12.78 -1.88 -0.27
CA GLY A 171 13.58 -2.79 0.56
C GLY A 171 12.98 -3.26 1.87
N GLY A 172 11.86 -2.76 2.30
CA GLY A 172 11.34 -3.07 3.65
C GLY A 172 12.27 -2.54 4.75
N VAL A 173 12.83 -3.44 5.56
CA VAL A 173 13.63 -3.12 6.76
C VAL A 173 14.70 -2.05 6.60
N PRO A 174 15.53 -2.04 5.55
CA PRO A 174 16.64 -1.08 5.43
C PRO A 174 16.22 0.35 5.04
N GLY A 175 14.94 0.65 4.91
CA GLY A 175 14.54 1.96 4.39
C GLY A 175 13.24 2.57 4.92
N ASN A 176 12.43 1.84 5.67
CA ASN A 176 11.08 2.27 6.04
C ASN A 176 10.99 3.63 6.73
N LYS A 177 11.87 3.88 7.71
CA LYS A 177 11.79 5.11 8.53
C LYS A 177 12.31 6.34 7.81
N THR A 178 13.10 6.18 6.74
CA THR A 178 13.68 7.30 5.99
C THR A 178 12.62 8.22 5.39
N ASP A 179 11.52 7.65 4.89
CA ASP A 179 10.43 8.40 4.26
C ASP A 179 9.85 9.52 5.12
N ILE A 180 9.71 9.30 6.42
CA ILE A 180 9.12 10.30 7.32
C ILE A 180 10.07 11.50 7.45
N ILE A 181 11.38 11.24 7.55
CA ILE A 181 12.41 12.30 7.61
C ILE A 181 12.49 13.04 6.28
N ILE A 182 12.51 12.28 5.16
CA ILE A 182 12.54 12.84 3.81
C ILE A 182 11.33 13.75 3.57
N THR A 183 10.14 13.32 3.96
CA THR A 183 8.91 14.11 3.81
C THR A 183 8.99 15.44 4.54
N ALA A 184 9.57 15.44 5.74
CA ALA A 184 9.77 16.65 6.53
C ALA A 184 10.76 17.63 5.87
N ILE A 185 11.87 17.11 5.35
CA ILE A 185 12.91 17.92 4.67
C ILE A 185 12.37 18.52 3.37
N VAL A 186 11.73 17.69 2.54
CA VAL A 186 11.16 18.09 1.23
C VAL A 186 10.06 19.13 1.40
N GLY A 187 9.14 18.89 2.35
CA GLY A 187 8.10 19.86 2.69
C GLY A 187 8.67 21.18 3.23
N ALA A 188 9.77 21.13 3.99
CA ALA A 188 10.46 22.35 4.48
C ALA A 188 11.22 23.11 3.38
N TYR A 189 11.64 22.43 2.33
CA TYR A 189 12.18 23.07 1.13
C TYR A 189 11.08 23.79 0.34
N GLY A 190 9.86 23.21 0.31
CA GLY A 190 8.69 23.78 -0.35
C GLY A 190 8.19 23.02 -1.58
N LEU A 191 8.78 21.87 -1.92
CA LEU A 191 8.22 20.98 -2.95
C LEU A 191 7.01 20.24 -2.37
N PRO A 192 5.92 20.10 -3.16
CA PRO A 192 4.78 19.29 -2.74
C PRO A 192 5.14 17.81 -2.74
N MET A 193 4.91 17.16 -1.60
CA MET A 193 5.15 15.73 -1.42
C MET A 193 3.90 15.04 -0.87
N PRO A 194 2.98 14.57 -1.75
CA PRO A 194 1.82 13.77 -1.36
C PRO A 194 2.27 12.33 -1.05
N LYS A 195 2.89 12.12 0.10
CA LYS A 195 3.46 10.82 0.47
C LYS A 195 2.37 9.79 0.69
N THR A 196 2.26 8.86 -0.23
CA THR A 196 1.40 7.68 -0.08
C THR A 196 2.22 6.47 0.39
N SER A 197 1.69 5.75 1.34
CA SER A 197 2.30 4.55 1.90
C SER A 197 1.27 3.46 2.16
N ALA A 198 1.71 2.22 2.24
CA ALA A 198 0.90 1.11 2.71
C ALA A 198 1.11 0.86 4.21
N ARG A 199 0.12 0.24 4.84
CA ARG A 199 0.36 -0.54 6.05
C ARG A 199 1.14 -1.80 5.68
N SER A 200 1.76 -2.43 6.66
CA SER A 200 2.60 -3.60 6.43
C SER A 200 1.90 -4.66 5.57
N LEU A 201 2.47 -4.95 4.41
CA LEU A 201 2.08 -6.06 3.56
C LEU A 201 2.83 -7.35 3.91
N THR A 202 3.96 -7.22 4.57
CA THR A 202 4.88 -8.30 4.96
C THR A 202 5.42 -8.07 6.36
N SER A 203 6.39 -8.83 6.80
CA SER A 203 6.94 -8.84 8.16
C SER A 203 7.55 -7.54 8.69
N CYS A 204 7.73 -6.49 7.88
CA CYS A 204 8.23 -5.21 8.37
C CYS A 204 7.14 -4.13 8.41
N ALA A 205 7.26 -3.17 9.35
CA ALA A 205 6.36 -2.02 9.41
C ALA A 205 6.42 -1.21 8.12
N GLY A 206 5.27 -0.84 7.59
CA GLY A 206 5.18 0.17 6.55
C GLY A 206 5.41 1.57 7.13
N VAL A 207 5.70 2.54 6.26
CA VAL A 207 5.81 3.95 6.68
C VAL A 207 4.52 4.43 7.35
N ALA A 208 3.35 3.97 6.86
CA ALA A 208 2.06 4.29 7.46
C ALA A 208 1.94 3.75 8.90
N ASP A 209 2.47 2.56 9.19
CA ASP A 209 2.46 1.99 10.55
C ASP A 209 3.31 2.84 11.51
N THR A 210 4.53 3.22 11.10
CA THR A 210 5.42 4.05 11.91
C THR A 210 4.86 5.47 12.09
N MET A 211 4.27 6.05 11.02
CA MET A 211 3.67 7.38 11.11
C MET A 211 2.40 7.39 11.96
N SER A 212 1.62 6.29 11.99
CA SER A 212 0.42 6.18 12.81
C SER A 212 0.68 6.29 14.32
N VAL A 213 1.91 6.04 14.76
CA VAL A 213 2.37 6.30 16.13
C VAL A 213 2.41 7.80 16.45
N LEU A 214 2.61 8.64 15.45
CA LEU A 214 2.75 10.08 15.58
C LEU A 214 1.46 10.83 15.28
N ALA A 215 0.73 10.39 14.22
CA ALA A 215 -0.47 11.06 13.72
C ALA A 215 -1.41 10.10 12.98
N ASN A 216 -2.66 10.53 12.75
CA ASN A 216 -3.58 9.80 11.91
C ASN A 216 -3.08 9.74 10.45
N VAL A 217 -3.06 8.55 9.87
CA VAL A 217 -2.69 8.29 8.47
C VAL A 217 -3.86 7.83 7.60
N ASP A 218 -5.00 7.50 8.22
CA ASP A 218 -6.22 7.10 7.52
C ASP A 218 -7.01 8.35 7.16
N LEU A 219 -6.59 8.99 6.07
CA LEU A 219 -7.13 10.25 5.56
C LEU A 219 -8.03 9.99 4.35
N ASP A 220 -9.09 10.79 4.20
CA ASP A 220 -9.84 10.85 2.95
C ASP A 220 -9.14 11.76 1.91
N ASP A 221 -9.55 11.66 0.64
CA ASP A 221 -8.99 12.41 -0.48
C ASP A 221 -8.98 13.92 -0.25
N ARG A 222 -10.08 14.46 0.28
CA ARG A 222 -10.23 15.90 0.51
C ARG A 222 -9.26 16.40 1.57
N THR A 223 -9.22 15.70 2.69
CA THR A 223 -8.34 16.01 3.81
C THR A 223 -6.87 15.90 3.39
N PHE A 224 -6.49 14.80 2.72
CA PHE A 224 -5.13 14.61 2.25
C PHE A 224 -4.67 15.73 1.31
N ARG A 225 -5.50 16.07 0.31
CA ARG A 225 -5.18 17.14 -0.63
C ARG A 225 -5.06 18.52 0.04
N SER A 226 -5.93 18.84 1.01
CA SER A 226 -5.84 20.10 1.78
C SER A 226 -4.52 20.17 2.55
N LEU A 227 -4.17 19.08 3.23
CA LEU A 227 -2.94 19.01 4.04
C LEU A 227 -1.68 19.20 3.21
N VAL A 228 -1.60 18.56 2.04
CA VAL A 228 -0.45 18.75 1.12
C VAL A 228 -0.39 20.19 0.61
N LYS A 229 -1.52 20.81 0.29
CA LYS A 229 -1.58 22.23 -0.12
C LYS A 229 -1.05 23.17 0.98
N GLU A 230 -1.50 22.95 2.21
CA GLU A 230 -1.19 23.85 3.34
C GLU A 230 0.22 23.64 3.90
N ASN A 231 0.66 22.38 4.01
CA ASN A 231 1.93 22.02 4.66
C ASN A 231 3.03 21.64 3.68
N ARG A 232 2.77 21.64 2.39
CA ARG A 232 3.61 21.16 1.29
C ARG A 232 3.86 19.65 1.34
N ALA A 233 3.48 18.97 2.41
CA ALA A 233 3.60 17.52 2.54
C ALA A 233 2.53 16.97 3.48
N ALA A 234 2.16 15.72 3.26
CA ALA A 234 1.35 14.89 4.15
C ALA A 234 1.69 13.42 3.92
N ILE A 235 1.46 12.57 4.94
CA ILE A 235 1.71 11.12 4.86
C ILE A 235 0.39 10.41 5.07
N ALA A 236 -0.11 9.71 4.05
CA ALA A 236 -1.36 8.96 4.13
C ALA A 236 -1.16 7.48 3.83
N CYS A 237 -1.97 6.64 4.49
CA CYS A 237 -2.19 5.27 4.04
C CYS A 237 -3.06 5.32 2.78
N TYR A 238 -2.56 4.76 1.67
CA TYR A 238 -3.31 4.80 0.41
C TYR A 238 -4.60 3.97 0.44
N ASP A 239 -4.74 3.05 1.40
CA ASP A 239 -5.97 2.27 1.59
C ASP A 239 -7.18 3.15 1.92
N GLY A 240 -6.96 4.30 2.58
CA GLY A 240 -7.99 5.28 2.89
C GLY A 240 -8.34 6.23 1.72
N LEU A 241 -7.49 6.29 0.71
CA LEU A 241 -7.67 7.16 -0.45
C LEU A 241 -8.40 6.42 -1.58
N ASN A 242 -9.21 7.11 -2.36
CA ASN A 242 -9.93 6.51 -3.51
C ASN A 242 -9.06 6.49 -4.78
N ILE A 243 -7.81 6.06 -4.66
CA ILE A 243 -6.86 5.94 -5.77
C ILE A 243 -6.43 4.49 -5.95
N ALA A 244 -6.16 4.09 -7.19
CA ALA A 244 -5.61 2.78 -7.56
C ALA A 244 -6.34 1.60 -6.85
N GLU A 245 -7.67 1.59 -6.84
CA GLU A 245 -8.49 0.63 -6.06
C GLU A 245 -8.18 -0.83 -6.39
N ALA A 246 -7.94 -1.15 -7.67
CA ALA A 246 -7.57 -2.50 -8.07
C ALA A 246 -6.27 -2.96 -7.40
N SER A 247 -5.31 -2.05 -7.18
CA SER A 247 -4.04 -2.38 -6.50
C SER A 247 -4.27 -2.89 -5.08
N LYS A 248 -5.27 -2.38 -4.35
CA LYS A 248 -5.62 -2.84 -3.00
C LYS A 248 -6.13 -4.27 -3.01
N LEU A 249 -7.01 -4.58 -3.97
CA LEU A 249 -7.59 -5.92 -4.14
C LEU A 249 -6.53 -6.94 -4.54
N ILE A 250 -5.71 -6.59 -5.52
CA ILE A 250 -4.60 -7.40 -6.00
C ILE A 250 -3.61 -7.68 -4.87
N SER A 251 -3.19 -6.65 -4.14
CA SER A 251 -2.25 -6.79 -3.01
C SER A 251 -2.79 -7.68 -1.89
N SER A 252 -4.11 -7.70 -1.67
CA SER A 252 -4.71 -8.60 -0.67
C SER A 252 -4.58 -10.07 -1.08
N VAL A 253 -4.72 -10.39 -2.37
CA VAL A 253 -4.56 -11.73 -2.91
C VAL A 253 -3.08 -12.12 -2.98
N GLU A 254 -2.19 -11.22 -3.43
CA GLU A 254 -0.73 -11.45 -3.46
C GLU A 254 -0.20 -11.88 -2.09
N ARG A 255 -0.69 -11.25 -1.02
CA ARG A 255 -0.35 -11.63 0.37
C ARG A 255 -0.75 -13.07 0.70
N GLN A 256 -1.96 -13.48 0.30
CA GLN A 256 -2.49 -14.82 0.61
C GLN A 256 -1.72 -15.91 -0.12
N ILE A 257 -1.33 -15.67 -1.37
CA ILE A 257 -0.59 -16.66 -2.16
C ILE A 257 0.93 -16.58 -1.96
N GLY A 258 1.43 -15.56 -1.24
CA GLY A 258 2.85 -15.37 -0.99
C GLY A 258 3.68 -15.08 -2.26
N LEU A 259 3.01 -14.67 -3.35
CA LEU A 259 3.66 -14.40 -4.63
C LEU A 259 3.95 -12.90 -4.74
N ILE A 260 5.24 -12.57 -4.82
CA ILE A 260 5.70 -11.20 -4.99
C ILE A 260 6.59 -11.16 -6.24
N GLN A 261 6.11 -10.50 -7.28
CA GLN A 261 6.80 -10.41 -8.57
C GLN A 261 7.23 -8.99 -8.88
N GLN A 262 8.42 -8.82 -9.46
CA GLN A 262 9.01 -7.51 -9.72
C GLN A 262 8.16 -6.66 -10.66
N GLU A 263 7.57 -7.26 -11.68
CA GLU A 263 6.72 -6.62 -12.67
C GLU A 263 5.44 -6.05 -12.02
N HIS A 264 4.81 -6.84 -11.15
CA HIS A 264 3.61 -6.40 -10.42
C HIS A 264 3.94 -5.31 -9.39
N ILE A 265 5.08 -5.45 -8.69
CA ILE A 265 5.56 -4.42 -7.76
C ILE A 265 5.77 -3.10 -8.51
N ALA A 266 6.47 -3.12 -9.64
CA ALA A 266 6.73 -1.94 -10.45
C ALA A 266 5.41 -1.29 -10.89
N SER A 267 4.49 -2.08 -11.47
CA SER A 267 3.17 -1.59 -11.91
C SER A 267 2.37 -0.97 -10.77
N SER A 268 2.29 -1.65 -9.63
CA SER A 268 1.50 -1.17 -8.49
C SER A 268 2.07 0.11 -7.88
N ILE A 269 3.39 0.20 -7.70
CA ILE A 269 4.05 1.40 -7.18
C ILE A 269 3.80 2.59 -8.11
N LEU A 270 4.10 2.44 -9.40
CA LEU A 270 3.95 3.51 -10.36
C LEU A 270 2.50 3.97 -10.49
N ALA A 271 1.55 3.03 -10.50
CA ALA A 271 0.13 3.35 -10.55
C ALA A 271 -0.33 4.18 -9.33
N ILE A 272 0.05 3.79 -8.12
CA ILE A 272 -0.32 4.52 -6.90
C ILE A 272 0.29 5.94 -6.92
N LYS A 273 1.56 6.08 -7.35
CA LYS A 273 2.23 7.38 -7.40
C LYS A 273 1.63 8.29 -8.47
N LEU A 274 1.33 7.75 -9.66
CA LEU A 274 0.62 8.48 -10.71
C LEU A 274 -0.77 8.93 -10.26
N ALA A 275 -1.54 8.01 -9.65
CA ALA A 275 -2.87 8.34 -9.13
C ALA A 275 -2.83 9.40 -8.02
N ALA A 276 -1.74 9.46 -7.24
CA ALA A 276 -1.49 10.53 -6.28
C ALA A 276 -1.03 11.86 -6.94
N GLY A 277 -0.86 11.90 -8.26
CA GLY A 277 -0.46 13.08 -9.02
C GLY A 277 1.04 13.41 -8.90
N VAL A 278 1.88 12.42 -8.59
CA VAL A 278 3.34 12.57 -8.54
C VAL A 278 3.89 12.66 -9.95
N THR A 279 4.76 13.65 -10.19
CA THR A 279 5.43 13.88 -11.48
C THR A 279 6.89 13.46 -11.46
N HIS A 280 7.52 13.46 -10.27
CA HIS A 280 8.94 13.14 -10.08
C HIS A 280 9.08 12.14 -8.94
N LEU A 281 9.64 10.99 -9.19
CA LEU A 281 9.70 9.87 -8.24
C LEU A 281 11.14 9.40 -8.01
N LEU A 282 11.56 9.38 -6.77
CA LEU A 282 12.80 8.71 -6.35
C LEU A 282 12.47 7.31 -5.84
N ILE A 283 13.11 6.30 -6.41
CA ILE A 283 12.99 4.92 -5.94
C ILE A 283 14.32 4.46 -5.34
N ASP A 284 14.29 4.04 -4.08
CA ASP A 284 15.39 3.40 -3.38
C ASP A 284 15.25 1.87 -3.45
N ILE A 285 16.28 1.19 -3.98
CA ILE A 285 16.37 -0.27 -4.06
C ILE A 285 17.48 -0.75 -3.14
N PRO A 286 17.20 -1.06 -1.86
CA PRO A 286 18.17 -1.69 -1.00
C PRO A 286 18.46 -3.12 -1.44
N VAL A 287 19.75 -3.42 -1.64
CA VAL A 287 20.24 -4.74 -2.07
C VAL A 287 20.98 -5.42 -0.93
N GLY A 288 20.59 -6.62 -0.62
CA GLY A 288 21.25 -7.41 0.43
C GLY A 288 20.72 -8.84 0.54
N PRO A 289 21.43 -9.74 1.20
CA PRO A 289 21.09 -11.17 1.22
C PRO A 289 19.73 -11.48 1.86
N LYS A 290 19.25 -10.58 2.73
CA LYS A 290 17.95 -10.68 3.41
C LYS A 290 16.98 -9.55 3.03
N SER A 291 17.35 -8.74 2.03
CA SER A 291 16.46 -7.74 1.43
C SER A 291 15.51 -8.41 0.43
N ARG A 292 14.49 -7.66 -0.01
CA ARG A 292 13.58 -8.11 -1.07
C ARG A 292 14.33 -8.35 -2.38
N ILE A 293 15.27 -7.47 -2.71
CA ILE A 293 16.17 -7.59 -3.86
C ILE A 293 17.52 -8.09 -3.35
N LYS A 294 17.98 -9.24 -3.87
CA LYS A 294 19.13 -9.97 -3.32
C LYS A 294 20.43 -9.69 -4.06
N SER A 295 20.38 -9.19 -5.29
CA SER A 295 21.55 -8.94 -6.12
C SER A 295 21.47 -7.64 -6.89
N THR A 296 22.63 -7.06 -7.16
CA THR A 296 22.75 -5.85 -8.01
C THR A 296 22.21 -6.09 -9.42
N ASN A 297 22.38 -7.29 -9.97
CA ASN A 297 21.86 -7.63 -11.30
C ASN A 297 20.32 -7.61 -11.33
N GLU A 298 19.68 -8.06 -10.27
CA GLU A 298 18.24 -8.01 -10.10
C GLU A 298 17.77 -6.56 -9.96
N ALA A 299 18.44 -5.77 -9.13
CA ALA A 299 18.16 -4.34 -8.96
C ALA A 299 18.28 -3.56 -10.28
N MET A 300 19.32 -3.85 -11.07
CA MET A 300 19.55 -3.19 -12.37
C MET A 300 18.48 -3.56 -13.40
N ARG A 301 17.97 -4.78 -13.39
CA ARG A 301 16.85 -5.17 -14.28
C ARG A 301 15.57 -4.43 -13.88
N LEU A 302 15.26 -4.41 -12.59
CA LEU A 302 14.09 -3.71 -12.07
C LEU A 302 14.19 -2.19 -12.32
N ARG A 303 15.37 -1.60 -12.11
CA ARG A 303 15.63 -0.20 -12.44
C ARG A 303 15.28 0.12 -13.90
N LYS A 304 15.82 -0.66 -14.85
CA LYS A 304 15.56 -0.45 -16.29
C LYS A 304 14.06 -0.55 -16.62
N LEU A 305 13.35 -1.49 -16.00
CA LEU A 305 11.93 -1.66 -16.19
C LEU A 305 11.15 -0.45 -15.68
N ILE A 306 11.46 0.01 -14.46
CA ILE A 306 10.83 1.16 -13.82
C ILE A 306 11.07 2.45 -14.61
N GLU A 307 12.34 2.69 -15.02
CA GLU A 307 12.70 3.85 -15.82
C GLU A 307 11.96 3.84 -17.17
N TYR A 308 11.92 2.68 -17.86
CA TYR A 308 11.19 2.54 -19.12
C TYR A 308 9.68 2.85 -18.96
N VAL A 309 9.04 2.28 -17.96
CA VAL A 309 7.60 2.51 -17.74
C VAL A 309 7.34 3.95 -17.32
N GLY A 310 8.22 4.53 -16.50
CA GLY A 310 8.14 5.93 -16.08
C GLY A 310 8.23 6.90 -17.25
N ASP A 311 9.21 6.70 -18.14
CA ASP A 311 9.38 7.51 -19.35
C ASP A 311 8.12 7.48 -20.24
N MET A 312 7.55 6.28 -20.43
CA MET A 312 6.32 6.12 -21.23
C MET A 312 5.11 6.80 -20.60
N LEU A 313 5.08 6.96 -19.27
CA LEU A 313 4.03 7.61 -18.49
C LEU A 313 4.31 9.10 -18.21
N SER A 314 5.38 9.66 -18.79
CA SER A 314 5.83 11.04 -18.57
C SER A 314 6.10 11.38 -17.10
N MET A 315 6.56 10.40 -16.32
CA MET A 315 7.04 10.55 -14.95
C MET A 315 8.55 10.59 -14.92
N GLU A 316 9.15 11.65 -14.38
CA GLU A 316 10.61 11.69 -14.19
C GLU A 316 10.99 10.80 -12.99
N ILE A 317 11.76 9.75 -13.25
CA ILE A 317 12.14 8.76 -12.24
C ILE A 317 13.66 8.73 -12.08
N ASP A 318 14.09 8.83 -10.83
CA ASP A 318 15.46 8.52 -10.43
C ASP A 318 15.47 7.25 -9.58
N VAL A 319 16.35 6.30 -9.89
CA VAL A 319 16.47 5.04 -9.16
C VAL A 319 17.86 4.92 -8.57
N VAL A 320 17.93 4.83 -7.25
CA VAL A 320 19.16 4.62 -6.51
C VAL A 320 19.22 3.18 -5.96
N ILE A 321 20.39 2.58 -6.04
CA ILE A 321 20.65 1.28 -5.42
C ILE A 321 21.46 1.52 -4.16
N THR A 322 20.94 1.06 -3.02
CA THR A 322 21.56 1.28 -1.71
C THR A 322 21.87 -0.05 -1.01
N ASP A 323 22.65 0.01 0.05
CA ASP A 323 22.92 -1.15 0.88
C ASP A 323 21.67 -1.54 1.68
N GLY A 324 21.32 -2.81 1.59
CA GLY A 324 20.21 -3.45 2.31
C GLY A 324 20.66 -4.67 3.13
N SER A 325 21.95 -4.81 3.40
CA SER A 325 22.50 -5.95 4.12
C SER A 325 22.05 -5.99 5.58
N GLU A 326 21.82 -4.82 6.19
CA GLU A 326 21.50 -4.67 7.61
C GLU A 326 20.28 -3.77 7.85
N PRO A 327 19.66 -3.85 9.06
CA PRO A 327 18.64 -2.90 9.48
C PRO A 327 19.21 -1.48 9.55
N ILE A 328 18.35 -0.48 9.37
CA ILE A 328 18.72 0.91 9.55
C ILE A 328 18.14 1.46 10.85
N GLY A 329 18.89 2.31 11.55
CA GLY A 329 18.50 2.87 12.85
C GLY A 329 18.58 1.84 13.98
N ASN A 330 18.23 2.25 15.19
CA ASN A 330 18.40 1.46 16.40
C ASN A 330 17.10 0.77 16.85
N GLY A 331 15.94 1.30 16.45
CA GLY A 331 14.63 0.78 16.83
C GLY A 331 14.07 -0.20 15.80
N VAL A 332 13.44 -1.27 16.28
CA VAL A 332 12.66 -2.23 15.48
C VAL A 332 11.24 -2.24 16.05
N GLY A 333 10.26 -2.01 15.17
CA GLY A 333 8.86 -1.85 15.55
C GLY A 333 8.41 -0.39 15.50
N ALA A 334 7.10 -0.15 15.24
CA ALA A 334 6.57 1.14 14.87
C ALA A 334 6.91 2.27 15.88
N VAL A 335 6.79 1.99 17.19
CA VAL A 335 7.05 2.96 18.26
C VAL A 335 8.54 3.30 18.37
N LEU A 336 9.41 2.29 18.32
CA LEU A 336 10.85 2.48 18.40
C LEU A 336 11.40 3.16 17.14
N GLU A 337 10.83 2.83 15.99
CA GLU A 337 11.14 3.47 14.70
C GLU A 337 10.72 4.95 14.69
N ALA A 338 9.51 5.26 15.16
CA ALA A 338 9.06 6.64 15.32
C ALA A 338 9.95 7.44 16.29
N ARG A 339 10.44 6.79 17.36
CA ARG A 339 11.43 7.40 18.28
C ARG A 339 12.73 7.75 17.56
N ASP A 340 13.27 6.86 16.75
CA ASP A 340 14.49 7.10 15.99
C ASP A 340 14.31 8.25 14.98
N VAL A 341 13.19 8.27 14.25
CA VAL A 341 12.83 9.38 13.36
C VAL A 341 12.83 10.71 14.11
N MET A 342 12.17 10.76 15.27
CA MET A 342 12.08 11.99 16.05
C MET A 342 13.42 12.39 16.69
N LYS A 343 14.33 11.44 16.97
CA LYS A 343 15.70 11.76 17.40
C LYS A 343 16.47 12.44 16.27
N VAL A 344 16.39 11.93 15.05
CA VAL A 344 17.03 12.54 13.88
C VAL A 344 16.46 13.93 13.62
N LEU A 345 15.15 14.10 13.55
CA LEU A 345 14.52 15.41 13.32
C LEU A 345 14.84 16.44 14.41
N ARG A 346 15.08 16.01 15.64
CA ARG A 346 15.46 16.88 16.79
C ARG A 346 16.96 17.11 16.90
N ASN A 347 17.77 16.62 15.97
CA ASN A 347 19.23 16.71 16.00
C ASN A 347 19.81 16.20 17.33
N LYS A 348 19.32 15.07 17.87
CA LYS A 348 19.83 14.49 19.12
C LYS A 348 21.19 13.86 18.88
N GLU A 349 22.10 13.98 19.88
CA GLU A 349 23.44 13.39 19.81
C GLU A 349 23.41 11.85 19.69
N ASP A 350 22.39 11.22 20.28
CA ASP A 350 22.17 9.78 20.24
C ASP A 350 21.28 9.33 19.05
N ALA A 351 21.09 10.19 18.04
CA ALA A 351 20.36 9.83 16.82
C ALA A 351 21.14 8.79 15.99
N PRO A 352 20.45 7.79 15.41
CA PRO A 352 21.12 6.81 14.54
C PRO A 352 21.75 7.48 13.32
N GLN A 353 23.07 7.38 13.18
CA GLN A 353 23.82 8.07 12.14
C GLN A 353 23.59 7.48 10.75
N ASP A 354 23.42 6.18 10.65
CA ASP A 354 23.06 5.46 9.42
C ASP A 354 21.72 5.95 8.86
N LEU A 355 20.70 6.07 9.72
CA LEU A 355 19.39 6.61 9.37
C LEU A 355 19.47 8.10 8.95
N LEU A 356 20.26 8.90 9.68
CA LEU A 356 20.48 10.29 9.36
C LEU A 356 21.08 10.44 7.96
N GLU A 357 22.21 9.78 7.71
CA GLU A 357 22.96 9.94 6.46
C GLU A 357 22.17 9.41 5.25
N LYS A 358 21.50 8.26 5.37
CA LYS A 358 20.65 7.73 4.30
C LYS A 358 19.47 8.68 4.02
N SER A 359 18.83 9.22 5.05
CA SER A 359 17.73 10.18 4.87
C SER A 359 18.17 11.46 4.19
N LEU A 360 19.35 12.00 4.55
CA LEU A 360 19.92 13.17 3.91
C LEU A 360 20.29 12.92 2.45
N PHE A 361 20.90 11.78 2.16
CA PHE A 361 21.24 11.38 0.79
C PHE A 361 19.98 11.31 -0.09
N LEU A 362 18.95 10.59 0.36
CA LEU A 362 17.70 10.41 -0.41
C LEU A 362 16.92 11.73 -0.51
N ALA A 363 16.82 12.51 0.55
CA ALA A 363 16.20 13.83 0.49
C ALA A 363 16.95 14.76 -0.47
N GLY A 364 18.28 14.75 -0.44
CA GLY A 364 19.10 15.52 -1.36
C GLY A 364 18.83 15.18 -2.82
N ARG A 365 18.74 13.88 -3.14
CA ARG A 365 18.37 13.42 -4.50
C ARG A 365 16.99 13.91 -4.94
N LEU A 366 16.00 13.89 -4.03
CA LEU A 366 14.66 14.42 -4.31
C LEU A 366 14.68 15.93 -4.55
N LEU A 367 15.45 16.69 -3.76
CA LEU A 367 15.55 18.13 -3.95
C LEU A 367 16.19 18.50 -5.29
N GLU A 368 17.06 17.66 -5.84
CA GLU A 368 17.72 17.88 -7.14
C GLU A 368 16.78 17.73 -8.35
N PHE A 369 15.53 17.30 -8.17
CA PHE A 369 14.51 17.49 -9.19
C PHE A 369 14.19 18.95 -9.43
N ASP A 370 14.39 19.86 -8.43
CA ASP A 370 14.40 21.29 -8.70
C ASP A 370 15.68 21.68 -9.47
N PRO A 371 15.54 22.18 -10.70
CA PRO A 371 16.69 22.59 -11.50
C PRO A 371 17.69 23.55 -10.81
N LYS A 372 17.22 24.28 -9.78
CA LYS A 372 18.05 25.20 -8.99
C LYS A 372 19.10 24.48 -8.15
N LEU A 373 18.91 23.21 -7.84
CA LEU A 373 19.77 22.42 -6.96
C LEU A 373 20.56 21.31 -7.70
N ARG A 374 20.61 21.35 -9.02
CA ARG A 374 21.36 20.36 -9.80
C ARG A 374 22.86 20.42 -9.50
N GLY A 375 23.52 19.27 -9.53
CA GLY A 375 24.98 19.17 -9.36
C GLY A 375 25.45 18.83 -7.96
N GLY A 376 24.66 18.10 -7.17
CA GLY A 376 25.04 17.60 -5.84
C GLY A 376 24.77 18.58 -4.70
N GLN A 377 24.06 19.68 -4.97
CA GLN A 377 23.72 20.67 -3.93
C GLN A 377 22.59 20.20 -3.00
N GLY A 378 21.74 19.27 -3.46
CA GLY A 378 20.57 18.81 -2.72
C GLY A 378 20.90 18.24 -1.35
N TYR A 379 21.99 17.49 -1.20
CA TYR A 379 22.44 16.98 0.09
C TYR A 379 22.76 18.10 1.10
N HIS A 380 23.49 19.13 0.67
CA HIS A 380 23.85 20.25 1.54
C HIS A 380 22.63 21.02 2.00
N VAL A 381 21.68 21.27 1.09
CA VAL A 381 20.40 21.93 1.41
C VAL A 381 19.56 21.08 2.36
N ALA A 382 19.45 19.77 2.12
CA ALA A 382 18.76 18.85 3.01
C ALA A 382 19.36 18.87 4.43
N LYS A 383 20.70 18.88 4.53
CA LYS A 383 21.41 18.95 5.80
C LYS A 383 21.17 20.28 6.52
N GLU A 384 21.20 21.40 5.81
CA GLU A 384 20.89 22.72 6.37
C GLU A 384 19.45 22.77 6.91
N ILE A 385 18.47 22.27 6.12
CA ILE A 385 17.07 22.22 6.53
C ILE A 385 16.89 21.39 7.81
N LEU A 386 17.57 20.24 7.90
CA LEU A 386 17.49 19.38 9.07
C LEU A 386 18.15 20.05 10.30
N THR A 387 19.40 20.51 10.16
CA THR A 387 20.20 21.06 11.28
C THR A 387 19.64 22.38 11.80
N SER A 388 19.01 23.20 10.95
CA SER A 388 18.33 24.44 11.37
C SER A 388 17.00 24.19 12.13
N GLY A 389 16.49 22.94 12.15
CA GLY A 389 15.22 22.60 12.79
C GLY A 389 13.98 22.80 11.91
N ARG A 390 14.12 23.34 10.69
CA ARG A 390 12.99 23.56 9.75
C ARG A 390 12.23 22.28 9.42
N ALA A 391 12.94 21.15 9.27
CA ALA A 391 12.31 19.85 9.05
C ALA A 391 11.44 19.43 10.24
N LEU A 392 11.90 19.62 11.48
CA LEU A 392 11.13 19.34 12.69
C LEU A 392 9.87 20.21 12.77
N GLU A 393 9.96 21.48 12.42
CA GLU A 393 8.80 22.38 12.40
C GLU A 393 7.73 21.89 11.42
N VAL A 394 8.13 21.49 10.21
CA VAL A 394 7.19 20.93 9.22
C VAL A 394 6.57 19.63 9.72
N MET A 395 7.38 18.71 10.25
CA MET A 395 6.85 17.46 10.79
C MET A 395 5.85 17.71 11.93
N ASN A 396 6.12 18.64 12.82
CA ASN A 396 5.19 19.01 13.90
C ASN A 396 3.88 19.59 13.33
N ARG A 397 3.93 20.39 12.25
CA ARG A 397 2.72 20.88 11.57
C ARG A 397 1.93 19.74 10.95
N ILE A 398 2.60 18.81 10.26
CA ILE A 398 1.97 17.62 9.68
C ILE A 398 1.29 16.80 10.78
N ILE A 399 1.99 16.48 11.86
CA ILE A 399 1.45 15.71 12.99
C ILE A 399 0.22 16.40 13.58
N HIS A 400 0.28 17.72 13.78
CA HIS A 400 -0.83 18.48 14.32
C HIS A 400 -2.03 18.50 13.37
N ALA A 401 -1.79 18.76 12.10
CA ALA A 401 -2.83 18.89 11.09
C ALA A 401 -3.51 17.54 10.71
N GLN A 402 -2.77 16.45 10.76
CA GLN A 402 -3.33 15.09 10.58
C GLN A 402 -4.04 14.56 11.82
N GLY A 403 -3.93 15.23 12.97
CA GLY A 403 -4.44 14.75 14.25
C GLY A 403 -3.40 13.91 14.99
N LYS A 404 -2.85 14.48 16.04
CA LYS A 404 -1.81 13.85 16.86
C LYS A 404 -2.30 12.56 17.49
N ALA A 405 -1.58 11.47 17.29
CA ALA A 405 -1.86 10.20 17.94
C ALA A 405 -1.59 10.24 19.45
N PRO A 406 -2.33 9.48 20.27
CA PRO A 406 -1.95 9.25 21.67
C PRO A 406 -0.52 8.70 21.72
N GLN A 407 0.30 9.23 22.64
CA GLN A 407 1.65 8.69 22.79
C GLN A 407 1.58 7.27 23.34
N PRO A 408 2.01 6.25 22.60
CA PRO A 408 2.05 4.89 23.12
C PRO A 408 3.11 4.82 24.22
N GLN A 409 2.78 4.16 25.31
CA GLN A 409 3.74 3.85 26.35
C GLN A 409 4.49 2.57 25.94
N LEU A 410 5.83 2.64 26.02
CA LEU A 410 6.65 1.42 25.91
C LEU A 410 6.34 0.48 27.07
N GLY A 411 6.38 -0.82 26.82
CA GLY A 411 6.19 -1.82 27.85
C GLY A 411 7.19 -1.66 29.02
N HIS A 412 6.74 -2.00 30.21
CA HIS A 412 7.55 -1.91 31.42
C HIS A 412 8.57 -3.05 31.56
N LEU A 413 8.38 -4.13 30.81
CA LEU A 413 9.27 -5.29 30.85
C LEU A 413 10.42 -5.06 29.86
N THR A 414 11.61 -4.92 30.39
CA THR A 414 12.84 -4.81 29.60
C THR A 414 13.76 -5.98 29.91
N ARG A 415 14.49 -6.46 28.91
CA ARG A 415 15.53 -7.46 29.05
C ARG A 415 16.75 -7.07 28.26
N ASP A 416 17.86 -6.94 28.93
CA ASP A 416 19.15 -6.73 28.28
C ASP A 416 19.70 -8.08 27.78
N ILE A 417 20.10 -8.10 26.51
CA ILE A 417 20.81 -9.24 25.91
C ILE A 417 22.25 -8.82 25.74
N ILE A 418 23.13 -9.41 26.55
CA ILE A 418 24.55 -9.09 26.60
C ILE A 418 25.33 -10.25 25.97
N SER A 419 26.31 -9.92 25.13
CA SER A 419 27.23 -10.90 24.57
C SER A 419 28.07 -11.54 25.66
N ASN A 420 28.22 -12.86 25.61
CA ASN A 420 29.07 -13.62 26.54
C ASN A 420 30.58 -13.55 26.19
N VAL A 421 30.90 -12.94 25.04
CA VAL A 421 32.27 -12.81 24.53
C VAL A 421 32.51 -11.40 24.01
N ASN A 422 33.75 -10.94 24.08
CA ASN A 422 34.14 -9.71 23.40
C ASN A 422 34.24 -9.97 21.91
N GLY A 423 33.64 -9.11 21.10
CA GLY A 423 33.62 -9.25 19.65
C GLY A 423 33.00 -8.03 18.98
N VAL A 424 32.89 -8.15 17.68
CA VAL A 424 32.19 -7.16 16.81
C VAL A 424 30.99 -7.87 16.21
N VAL A 425 29.87 -7.16 16.10
CA VAL A 425 28.69 -7.65 15.38
C VAL A 425 29.05 -7.77 13.91
N GLU A 426 29.04 -8.99 13.36
CA GLU A 426 29.40 -9.25 11.97
C GLU A 426 28.21 -9.06 11.01
N ALA A 427 27.02 -9.46 11.44
CA ALA A 427 25.79 -9.33 10.66
C ALA A 427 24.55 -9.34 11.55
N ILE A 428 23.51 -8.65 11.09
CA ILE A 428 22.19 -8.67 11.69
C ILE A 428 21.20 -9.18 10.63
N ASP A 429 20.49 -10.29 10.94
CA ASP A 429 19.50 -10.83 10.03
C ASP A 429 18.22 -9.99 10.06
N ASN A 430 17.98 -9.23 8.97
CA ASN A 430 16.83 -8.38 8.81
C ASN A 430 15.49 -9.12 8.96
N SER A 431 15.38 -10.34 8.42
CA SER A 431 14.13 -11.09 8.42
C SER A 431 13.78 -11.58 9.83
N VAL A 432 14.77 -12.03 10.59
CA VAL A 432 14.60 -12.50 11.98
C VAL A 432 14.28 -11.34 12.91
N SER A 433 15.00 -10.22 12.78
CA SER A 433 14.77 -9.03 13.61
C SER A 433 13.33 -8.56 13.52
N TYR A 434 12.75 -8.54 12.32
CA TYR A 434 11.38 -8.07 12.11
C TYR A 434 10.30 -9.09 12.46
N THR A 435 10.48 -10.36 12.14
CA THR A 435 9.46 -11.38 12.41
C THR A 435 9.34 -11.72 13.89
N HIS A 436 10.43 -11.66 14.62
CA HIS A 436 10.45 -12.06 16.03
C HIS A 436 10.40 -10.88 17.01
N LEU A 437 11.18 -9.82 16.79
CA LEU A 437 11.17 -8.67 17.71
C LEU A 437 9.87 -7.88 17.60
N ARG A 438 9.35 -7.68 16.40
CA ARG A 438 8.11 -6.93 16.19
C ARG A 438 6.85 -7.67 16.69
N ALA A 439 6.83 -9.01 16.59
CA ALA A 439 5.69 -9.79 17.11
C ALA A 439 5.46 -9.54 18.61
N HIS A 440 6.52 -9.28 19.36
CA HIS A 440 6.42 -8.95 20.78
C HIS A 440 5.97 -7.51 21.05
N GLU A 441 6.09 -6.59 20.09
CA GLU A 441 5.58 -5.24 20.22
C GLU A 441 4.07 -5.15 19.94
N THR A 442 3.56 -6.00 19.05
CA THR A 442 2.11 -6.05 18.70
C THR A 442 1.24 -6.67 19.79
N ASP A 443 1.76 -7.54 20.62
CA ASP A 443 1.01 -8.13 21.75
C ASP A 443 0.58 -7.09 22.80
N GLN A 444 1.16 -5.88 22.77
CA GLN A 444 0.75 -4.76 23.64
C GLN A 444 -0.52 -4.03 23.16
N TYR A 445 -0.96 -4.25 21.92
CA TYR A 445 -2.20 -3.69 21.39
C TYR A 445 -3.41 -4.62 21.47
N LEU A 446 -3.22 -5.84 21.99
CA LEU A 446 -4.27 -6.85 22.14
C LEU A 446 -4.83 -6.94 23.57
N VAL A 447 -4.60 -5.93 24.41
CA VAL A 447 -5.22 -5.84 25.75
C VAL A 447 -6.11 -4.61 25.82
#